data_e45384c5dc64252711d7e48ef4cd0948
#
_entry.id   e45384c5dc64252711d7e48ef4cd0948
#
_cell.length_a   1.000
_cell.length_b   1.000
_cell.length_c   1.000
_cell.angle_alpha   90.00
_cell.angle_beta   90.00
_cell.angle_gamma   90.00
#
_symmetry.space_group_name_H-M   'P 1'
#
loop_
_entity.id
_entity.type
_entity.pdbx_description
1 polymer ?
#
loop_
_entity_poly.entity_id
_entity_poly.type
_entity_poly.pdbx_seq_one_letter_code
_entity_poly.pdbx_strand_id
1 'polypeptide(L)'
;QFYRATAAERQAGPSFKPYVYAAALENADLTPDSVVRDGPVTWRGWSPKNYGRSFRGNVTLATALAKSINTVPVRLARDYLKGTDQIVELTHRMGITSPIIKHHTMVLGTSGITVLDQATGYLAFASGGYAHRRHAFTQIISVAGDALYKKDDTEFVGDRILSEETTLYMNQMLANVPKWGTERRADLKMTTAAGKTGTTQSYRDAWFVGYTGNFTAAVWYGNDNYMPTNRLTGGSLPAMTWQRIMEFAHTGIELKAIPGIPQPDNGQQKDTSQDAIADAAEQGARPRVLSAAMSGFLNRLGERLESAKPLNADDLTVAS
;
A
#
# COMPACT_ATOMS: atom_id res chain seq x y z
N GLN A 1 17.09 -14.24 11.66
CA GLN A 1 17.21 -13.45 10.43
C GLN A 1 16.23 -12.27 10.48
N PHE A 2 16.71 -11.05 10.25
CA PHE A 2 15.86 -9.85 10.30
C PHE A 2 15.22 -9.60 8.92
N TYR A 3 13.89 -9.68 8.85
CA TYR A 3 13.11 -9.43 7.63
C TYR A 3 12.61 -7.99 7.61
N ARG A 4 13.25 -7.13 6.82
CA ARG A 4 12.95 -5.68 6.78
C ARG A 4 11.50 -5.37 6.40
N ALA A 5 10.91 -6.15 5.50
CA ALA A 5 9.55 -5.90 5.05
C ALA A 5 8.49 -6.08 6.14
N THR A 6 8.75 -6.94 7.13
CA THR A 6 7.77 -7.32 8.17
C THR A 6 8.14 -6.87 9.58
N ALA A 7 9.41 -6.51 9.81
CA ALA A 7 9.93 -6.21 11.14
C ALA A 7 10.55 -4.81 11.27
N ALA A 8 10.98 -4.17 10.17
CA ALA A 8 11.56 -2.84 10.24
C ALA A 8 10.45 -1.79 10.24
N GLU A 9 10.21 -1.17 11.37
CA GLU A 9 9.35 0.01 11.48
C GLU A 9 10.14 1.26 11.07
N ARG A 10 9.73 1.88 9.96
CA ARG A 10 10.37 3.05 9.37
C ARG A 10 9.37 4.17 9.20
N GLN A 11 9.80 5.42 9.38
CA GLN A 11 8.90 6.57 9.22
C GLN A 11 8.30 6.59 7.80
N ALA A 12 6.97 6.54 7.72
CA ALA A 12 6.26 6.54 6.46
C ALA A 12 6.40 7.86 5.68
N GLY A 13 6.62 8.96 6.39
CA GLY A 13 6.64 10.29 5.79
C GLY A 13 5.35 10.59 5.01
N PRO A 14 5.44 11.32 3.89
CA PRO A 14 4.24 11.70 3.11
C PRO A 14 3.40 10.55 2.57
N SER A 15 3.89 9.30 2.55
CA SER A 15 3.07 8.14 2.19
C SER A 15 1.99 7.82 3.23
N PHE A 16 2.04 8.43 4.40
CA PHE A 16 0.97 8.37 5.41
C PHE A 16 -0.22 9.29 5.12
N LYS A 17 -0.04 10.34 4.32
CA LYS A 17 -1.09 11.35 4.05
C LYS A 17 -2.41 10.76 3.56
N PRO A 18 -2.46 9.74 2.69
CA PRO A 18 -3.73 9.18 2.25
C PRO A 18 -4.65 8.73 3.38
N TYR A 19 -4.11 8.25 4.50
CA TYR A 19 -4.93 7.88 5.68
C TYR A 19 -5.57 9.10 6.34
N VAL A 20 -4.85 10.24 6.39
CA VAL A 20 -5.39 11.51 6.92
C VAL A 20 -6.50 12.04 6.03
N TYR A 21 -6.31 11.98 4.69
CA TYR A 21 -7.31 12.41 3.72
C TYR A 21 -8.54 11.49 3.76
N ALA A 22 -8.34 10.17 3.80
CA ALA A 22 -9.45 9.21 3.91
C ALA A 22 -10.26 9.44 5.18
N ALA A 23 -9.60 9.64 6.33
CA ALA A 23 -10.29 9.95 7.57
C ALA A 23 -11.09 11.26 7.49
N ALA A 24 -10.56 12.28 6.83
CA ALA A 24 -11.25 13.56 6.66
C ALA A 24 -12.45 13.45 5.71
N LEU A 25 -12.31 12.75 4.59
CA LEU A 25 -13.39 12.50 3.64
C LEU A 25 -14.51 11.63 4.24
N GLU A 26 -14.16 10.68 5.09
CA GLU A 26 -15.14 9.79 5.74
C GLU A 26 -15.94 10.48 6.85
N ASN A 27 -15.34 11.47 7.53
CA ASN A 27 -15.92 12.05 8.76
C ASN A 27 -16.27 13.54 8.64
N ALA A 28 -16.03 14.16 7.51
CA ALA A 28 -16.38 15.56 7.26
C ALA A 28 -16.99 15.72 5.86
N ASP A 29 -17.81 16.73 5.68
CA ASP A 29 -18.43 17.05 4.38
C ASP A 29 -17.38 17.66 3.43
N LEU A 30 -16.54 16.81 2.88
CA LEU A 30 -15.42 17.16 2.00
C LEU A 30 -15.42 16.30 0.75
N THR A 31 -15.00 16.90 -0.38
CA THR A 31 -14.81 16.23 -1.68
C THR A 31 -13.40 16.51 -2.21
N PRO A 32 -12.94 15.82 -3.24
CA PRO A 32 -11.65 16.13 -3.89
C PRO A 32 -11.52 17.60 -4.35
N ASP A 33 -12.63 18.26 -4.66
CA ASP A 33 -12.68 19.65 -5.11
C ASP A 33 -12.82 20.65 -3.95
N SER A 34 -13.04 20.18 -2.73
CA SER A 34 -13.08 21.03 -1.55
C SER A 34 -11.78 21.84 -1.42
N VAL A 35 -11.93 23.17 -1.24
CA VAL A 35 -10.82 24.11 -1.19
C VAL A 35 -10.32 24.26 0.23
N VAL A 36 -9.04 24.04 0.43
CA VAL A 36 -8.34 24.23 1.71
C VAL A 36 -7.14 25.15 1.51
N ARG A 37 -6.86 26.00 2.49
CA ARG A 37 -5.75 26.95 2.40
C ARG A 37 -4.39 26.24 2.60
N ASP A 38 -3.51 26.33 1.62
CA ASP A 38 -2.07 26.09 1.78
C ASP A 38 -1.41 27.40 2.24
N GLY A 39 -1.17 27.52 3.54
CA GLY A 39 -0.59 28.70 4.16
C GLY A 39 -0.02 28.33 5.52
N PRO A 40 0.65 29.26 6.20
CA PRO A 40 1.18 29.02 7.54
C PRO A 40 0.10 28.41 8.45
N VAL A 41 0.48 27.36 9.17
CA VAL A 41 -0.38 26.66 10.13
C VAL A 41 0.44 26.29 11.35
N THR A 42 -0.12 26.50 12.53
CA THR A 42 0.46 26.11 13.80
C THR A 42 -0.52 25.20 14.53
N TRP A 43 -0.04 24.09 15.04
CA TRP A 43 -0.82 23.18 15.87
C TRP A 43 0.01 22.74 17.08
N ARG A 44 -0.42 23.11 18.28
CA ARG A 44 0.30 22.84 19.55
C ARG A 44 1.77 23.25 19.51
N GLY A 45 2.05 24.45 18.99
CA GLY A 45 3.41 25.00 18.89
C GLY A 45 4.23 24.52 17.70
N TRP A 46 3.74 23.53 16.92
CA TRP A 46 4.42 23.02 15.74
C TRP A 46 3.90 23.69 14.46
N SER A 47 4.83 24.14 13.63
CA SER A 47 4.53 24.86 12.38
C SER A 47 5.26 24.17 11.21
N PRO A 48 4.64 23.19 10.53
CA PRO A 48 5.25 22.49 9.41
C PRO A 48 5.39 23.41 8.20
N LYS A 49 6.42 23.15 7.40
CA LYS A 49 6.67 23.82 6.13
C LYS A 49 6.49 22.84 4.98
N ASN A 50 6.09 23.37 3.82
CA ASN A 50 6.13 22.61 2.58
C ASN A 50 7.59 22.35 2.15
N TYR A 51 7.82 21.34 1.30
CA TYR A 51 9.15 20.97 0.82
C TYR A 51 9.89 22.16 0.20
N GLY A 52 9.24 22.95 -0.66
CA GLY A 52 9.81 24.14 -1.29
C GLY A 52 9.76 25.42 -0.43
N ARG A 53 9.33 25.33 0.85
CA ARG A 53 9.15 26.46 1.77
C ARG A 53 8.19 27.57 1.29
N SER A 54 7.47 27.36 0.20
CA SER A 54 6.46 28.25 -0.36
C SER A 54 5.05 27.73 -0.10
N PHE A 55 4.08 28.60 -0.16
CA PHE A 55 2.66 28.33 -0.04
C PHE A 55 1.94 28.69 -1.33
N ARG A 56 0.85 27.98 -1.63
CA ARG A 56 0.08 28.14 -2.88
C ARG A 56 -1.24 28.88 -2.66
N GLY A 57 -1.60 29.24 -1.42
CA GLY A 57 -2.90 29.84 -1.13
C GLY A 57 -4.02 28.77 -1.12
N ASN A 58 -5.12 29.09 -1.76
CA ASN A 58 -6.27 28.17 -1.84
C ASN A 58 -5.99 27.07 -2.88
N VAL A 59 -6.14 25.82 -2.47
CA VAL A 59 -5.93 24.62 -3.31
C VAL A 59 -7.04 23.62 -3.06
N THR A 60 -7.39 22.82 -4.06
CA THR A 60 -8.29 21.67 -3.86
C THR A 60 -7.57 20.55 -3.11
N LEU A 61 -8.34 19.67 -2.45
CA LEU A 61 -7.77 18.48 -1.77
C LEU A 61 -7.02 17.60 -2.76
N ALA A 62 -7.57 17.40 -3.97
CA ALA A 62 -6.92 16.64 -5.04
C ALA A 62 -5.53 17.23 -5.39
N THR A 63 -5.45 18.55 -5.60
CA THR A 63 -4.18 19.23 -5.86
C THR A 63 -3.21 19.12 -4.68
N ALA A 64 -3.72 19.27 -3.45
CA ALA A 64 -2.90 19.22 -2.24
C ALA A 64 -2.27 17.83 -2.04
N LEU A 65 -3.01 16.75 -2.28
CA LEU A 65 -2.49 15.39 -2.20
C LEU A 65 -1.48 15.10 -3.32
N ALA A 66 -1.81 15.46 -4.57
CA ALA A 66 -0.93 15.27 -5.73
C ALA A 66 0.40 16.03 -5.59
N LYS A 67 0.37 17.25 -5.06
CA LYS A 67 1.58 18.06 -4.78
C LYS A 67 2.21 17.77 -3.43
N SER A 68 1.67 16.82 -2.69
CA SER A 68 2.16 16.41 -1.36
C SER A 68 2.34 17.58 -0.38
N ILE A 69 1.43 18.54 -0.40
CA ILE A 69 1.43 19.72 0.48
C ILE A 69 1.38 19.26 1.94
N ASN A 70 2.18 19.87 2.83
CA ASN A 70 2.26 19.48 4.24
C ASN A 70 1.25 20.19 5.12
N THR A 71 0.87 21.41 4.80
CA THR A 71 -0.03 22.23 5.63
C THR A 71 -1.47 21.73 5.60
N VAL A 72 -1.88 21.11 4.49
CA VAL A 72 -3.26 20.65 4.30
C VAL A 72 -3.62 19.47 5.21
N PRO A 73 -2.88 18.34 5.29
CA PRO A 73 -3.21 17.26 6.23
C PRO A 73 -3.20 17.74 7.69
N VAL A 74 -2.38 18.73 8.04
CA VAL A 74 -2.43 19.35 9.39
C VAL A 74 -3.75 20.06 9.63
N ARG A 75 -4.25 20.82 8.65
CA ARG A 75 -5.56 21.47 8.74
C ARG A 75 -6.70 20.45 8.77
N LEU A 76 -6.63 19.40 7.95
CA LEU A 76 -7.63 18.33 7.99
C LEU A 76 -7.76 17.74 9.38
N ALA A 77 -6.65 17.38 10.01
CA ALA A 77 -6.66 16.82 11.35
C ALA A 77 -7.09 17.85 12.42
N ARG A 78 -6.55 19.08 12.37
CA ARG A 78 -6.81 20.11 13.39
C ARG A 78 -8.21 20.71 13.25
N ASP A 79 -8.60 21.12 12.03
CA ASP A 79 -9.76 21.98 11.80
C ASP A 79 -11.02 21.18 11.51
N TYR A 80 -10.91 20.01 10.87
CA TYR A 80 -12.04 19.16 10.49
C TYR A 80 -12.22 17.99 11.44
N LEU A 81 -11.19 17.17 11.67
CA LEU A 81 -11.26 16.00 12.55
C LEU A 81 -11.11 16.34 14.05
N LYS A 82 -10.69 17.56 14.38
CA LYS A 82 -10.46 18.05 15.76
C LYS A 82 -9.41 17.25 16.56
N GLY A 83 -8.60 16.45 15.88
CA GLY A 83 -7.59 15.60 16.53
C GLY A 83 -6.99 14.53 15.60
N THR A 84 -6.40 13.53 16.21
CA THR A 84 -5.73 12.40 15.51
C THR A 84 -6.44 11.06 15.72
N ASP A 85 -7.42 10.96 16.62
CA ASP A 85 -8.02 9.68 17.03
C ASP A 85 -8.71 8.96 15.88
N GLN A 86 -9.51 9.66 15.08
CA GLN A 86 -10.20 9.09 13.92
C GLN A 86 -9.20 8.59 12.84
N ILE A 87 -8.04 9.27 12.72
CA ILE A 87 -6.98 8.86 11.79
C ILE A 87 -6.35 7.56 12.28
N VAL A 88 -6.02 7.47 13.57
CA VAL A 88 -5.43 6.27 14.18
C VAL A 88 -6.39 5.08 14.07
N GLU A 89 -7.65 5.28 14.45
CA GLU A 89 -8.68 4.24 14.38
C GLU A 89 -8.83 3.71 12.95
N LEU A 90 -9.02 4.62 11.98
CA LEU A 90 -9.14 4.23 10.58
C LEU A 90 -7.91 3.48 10.09
N THR A 91 -6.70 3.95 10.43
CA THR A 91 -5.44 3.33 10.02
C THR A 91 -5.34 1.89 10.52
N HIS A 92 -5.73 1.62 11.77
CA HIS A 92 -5.77 0.25 12.31
C HIS A 92 -6.86 -0.60 11.65
N ARG A 93 -8.05 -0.05 11.40
CA ARG A 93 -9.11 -0.75 10.65
C ARG A 93 -8.67 -1.10 9.22
N MET A 94 -7.81 -0.29 8.61
CA MET A 94 -7.18 -0.58 7.30
C MET A 94 -6.10 -1.67 7.38
N GLY A 95 -5.86 -2.27 8.55
CA GLY A 95 -4.97 -3.42 8.74
C GLY A 95 -3.52 -3.07 9.07
N ILE A 96 -3.22 -1.83 9.41
CA ILE A 96 -1.89 -1.45 9.93
C ILE A 96 -1.81 -1.89 11.39
N THR A 97 -0.86 -2.75 11.69
CA THR A 97 -0.62 -3.30 13.03
C THR A 97 0.51 -2.60 13.77
N SER A 98 1.39 -1.89 13.06
CA SER A 98 2.42 -1.06 13.67
C SER A 98 1.81 -0.01 14.61
N PRO A 99 2.41 0.26 15.76
CA PRO A 99 1.92 1.27 16.71
C PRO A 99 1.93 2.66 16.10
N ILE A 100 0.78 3.32 16.04
CA ILE A 100 0.67 4.71 15.59
C ILE A 100 0.71 5.63 16.81
N ILE A 101 1.77 6.41 16.94
CA ILE A 101 1.93 7.34 18.06
C ILE A 101 0.95 8.50 17.88
N LYS A 102 0.01 8.67 18.83
CA LYS A 102 -1.00 9.72 18.82
C LYS A 102 -0.40 11.12 19.12
N HIS A 103 0.50 11.56 18.26
CA HIS A 103 1.07 12.90 18.31
C HIS A 103 0.66 13.68 17.06
N HIS A 104 0.44 14.99 17.18
CA HIS A 104 -0.06 15.81 16.07
C HIS A 104 0.85 15.79 14.81
N THR A 105 2.14 15.48 14.96
CA THR A 105 3.05 15.35 13.82
C THR A 105 2.83 14.06 13.00
N MET A 106 2.08 13.07 13.54
CA MET A 106 1.81 11.82 12.85
C MET A 106 1.12 12.01 11.49
N VAL A 107 0.38 13.11 11.31
CA VAL A 107 -0.30 13.44 10.06
C VAL A 107 0.68 13.62 8.87
N LEU A 108 1.97 13.78 9.15
CA LEU A 108 3.04 13.80 8.16
C LEU A 108 3.89 12.51 8.16
N GLY A 109 3.41 11.44 8.83
CA GLY A 109 4.04 10.13 8.80
C GLY A 109 5.28 9.99 9.69
N THR A 110 5.25 10.58 10.89
CA THR A 110 6.36 10.45 11.86
C THR A 110 6.37 9.12 12.61
N SER A 111 5.26 8.37 12.62
CA SER A 111 5.22 7.00 13.18
C SER A 111 5.99 6.02 12.31
N GLY A 112 6.65 5.05 12.95
CA GLY A 112 7.26 3.92 12.26
C GLY A 112 6.19 2.92 11.80
N ILE A 113 6.29 2.48 10.56
CA ILE A 113 5.36 1.50 9.96
C ILE A 113 6.18 0.51 9.15
N THR A 114 5.82 -0.77 9.16
CA THR A 114 6.48 -1.77 8.32
C THR A 114 6.09 -1.64 6.84
N VAL A 115 6.92 -2.16 5.95
CA VAL A 115 6.61 -2.18 4.50
C VAL A 115 5.34 -2.98 4.23
N LEU A 116 5.16 -4.11 4.94
CA LEU A 116 3.97 -4.94 4.84
C LEU A 116 2.71 -4.20 5.32
N ASP A 117 2.79 -3.45 6.41
CA ASP A 117 1.68 -2.63 6.90
C ASP A 117 1.28 -1.55 5.90
N GLN A 118 2.24 -0.87 5.29
CA GLN A 118 1.94 0.12 4.25
C GLN A 118 1.23 -0.51 3.05
N ALA A 119 1.67 -1.66 2.57
CA ALA A 119 0.98 -2.38 1.50
C ALA A 119 -0.44 -2.79 1.92
N THR A 120 -0.61 -3.28 3.16
CA THR A 120 -1.92 -3.68 3.68
C THR A 120 -2.88 -2.50 3.80
N GLY A 121 -2.42 -1.36 4.31
CA GLY A 121 -3.27 -0.16 4.43
C GLY A 121 -3.75 0.35 3.07
N TYR A 122 -2.89 0.36 2.05
CA TYR A 122 -3.27 0.78 0.71
C TYR A 122 -4.17 -0.24 -0.01
N LEU A 123 -4.13 -1.51 0.40
CA LEU A 123 -5.03 -2.53 -0.14
C LEU A 123 -6.50 -2.18 0.09
N ALA A 124 -6.83 -1.48 1.18
CA ALA A 124 -8.19 -1.01 1.44
C ALA A 124 -8.72 -0.08 0.34
N PHE A 125 -7.88 0.79 -0.22
CA PHE A 125 -8.27 1.61 -1.38
C PHE A 125 -8.41 0.77 -2.65
N ALA A 126 -7.45 -0.13 -2.89
CA ALA A 126 -7.42 -0.99 -4.07
C ALA A 126 -8.61 -1.96 -4.13
N SER A 127 -9.14 -2.37 -2.99
CA SER A 127 -10.23 -3.37 -2.88
C SER A 127 -11.62 -2.76 -2.77
N GLY A 128 -11.78 -1.45 -2.95
CA GLY A 128 -13.08 -0.82 -2.89
C GLY A 128 -13.55 -0.46 -1.47
N GLY A 129 -12.64 -0.31 -0.51
CA GLY A 129 -12.94 0.12 0.85
C GLY A 129 -13.10 -0.99 1.87
N TYR A 130 -12.65 -2.20 1.55
CA TYR A 130 -12.74 -3.37 2.43
C TYR A 130 -11.44 -3.62 3.19
N ALA A 131 -11.56 -4.09 4.43
CA ALA A 131 -10.43 -4.63 5.18
C ALA A 131 -10.03 -6.00 4.63
N HIS A 132 -8.74 -6.33 4.72
CA HIS A 132 -8.24 -7.64 4.31
C HIS A 132 -7.31 -8.22 5.37
N ARG A 133 -7.49 -9.52 5.64
CA ARG A 133 -6.55 -10.28 6.47
C ARG A 133 -5.37 -10.73 5.61
N ARG A 134 -4.17 -10.60 6.15
CA ARG A 134 -2.94 -11.06 5.50
C ARG A 134 -2.88 -12.58 5.54
N HIS A 135 -2.41 -13.19 4.47
CA HIS A 135 -2.13 -14.61 4.39
C HIS A 135 -0.93 -14.84 3.48
N ALA A 136 -0.18 -15.91 3.74
CA ALA A 136 0.98 -16.29 2.94
C ALA A 136 0.68 -17.49 2.03
N PHE A 137 -0.38 -18.25 2.33
CA PHE A 137 -0.75 -19.46 1.60
C PHE A 137 -2.20 -19.37 1.15
N THR A 138 -2.47 -19.85 -0.04
CA THR A 138 -3.83 -20.07 -0.56
C THR A 138 -4.23 -21.54 -0.43
N GLN A 139 -3.24 -22.44 -0.44
CA GLN A 139 -3.46 -23.88 -0.33
C GLN A 139 -2.20 -24.56 0.19
N ILE A 140 -2.37 -25.61 0.98
CA ILE A 140 -1.32 -26.56 1.37
C ILE A 140 -1.79 -27.95 0.95
N ILE A 141 -0.98 -28.63 0.15
CA ILE A 141 -1.26 -29.96 -0.37
C ILE A 141 -0.21 -30.92 0.19
N SER A 142 -0.65 -32.12 0.68
CA SER A 142 0.24 -33.19 1.12
C SER A 142 1.01 -33.78 -0.08
N VAL A 143 2.08 -34.54 0.21
CA VAL A 143 2.82 -35.29 -0.82
C VAL A 143 1.91 -36.32 -1.54
N ALA A 144 0.86 -36.80 -0.86
CA ALA A 144 -0.11 -37.73 -1.43
C ALA A 144 -1.18 -37.03 -2.30
N GLY A 145 -1.16 -35.69 -2.38
CA GLY A 145 -2.12 -34.91 -3.17
C GLY A 145 -3.34 -34.41 -2.40
N ASP A 146 -3.46 -34.73 -1.11
CA ASP A 146 -4.60 -34.30 -0.29
C ASP A 146 -4.45 -32.82 0.08
N ALA A 147 -5.55 -32.07 0.01
CA ALA A 147 -5.59 -30.68 0.46
C ALA A 147 -5.63 -30.63 2.00
N LEU A 148 -4.49 -30.30 2.62
CA LEU A 148 -4.38 -30.10 4.07
C LEU A 148 -4.96 -28.76 4.51
N TYR A 149 -4.91 -27.78 3.65
CA TYR A 149 -5.47 -26.44 3.83
C TYR A 149 -5.88 -25.87 2.47
N LYS A 150 -7.04 -25.27 2.42
CA LYS A 150 -7.48 -24.46 1.28
C LYS A 150 -8.09 -23.18 1.84
N LYS A 151 -7.58 -22.05 1.37
CA LYS A 151 -8.10 -20.73 1.71
C LYS A 151 -9.57 -20.65 1.30
N ASP A 152 -10.43 -20.20 2.21
CA ASP A 152 -11.77 -19.74 1.85
C ASP A 152 -11.66 -18.28 1.41
N ASP A 153 -12.11 -17.97 0.20
CA ASP A 153 -12.03 -16.62 -0.36
C ASP A 153 -12.87 -15.60 0.42
N THR A 154 -13.89 -16.06 1.15
CA THR A 154 -14.75 -15.23 2.00
C THR A 154 -14.10 -14.89 3.35
N GLU A 155 -13.18 -15.70 3.85
CA GLU A 155 -12.58 -15.57 5.17
C GLU A 155 -11.59 -14.38 5.27
N PHE A 156 -11.06 -13.90 4.14
CA PHE A 156 -10.00 -12.89 4.09
C PHE A 156 -10.49 -11.51 3.69
N VAL A 157 -11.73 -11.37 3.24
CA VAL A 157 -12.39 -10.09 3.03
C VAL A 157 -13.14 -9.75 4.31
N GLY A 158 -12.68 -8.72 5.00
CA GLY A 158 -13.33 -8.21 6.20
C GLY A 158 -14.44 -7.22 5.88
N ASP A 159 -14.86 -6.51 6.89
CA ASP A 159 -15.91 -5.49 6.77
C ASP A 159 -15.49 -4.34 5.85
N ARG A 160 -16.47 -3.66 5.28
CA ARG A 160 -16.29 -2.36 4.63
C ARG A 160 -15.85 -1.34 5.69
N ILE A 161 -14.72 -0.71 5.49
CA ILE A 161 -14.10 0.24 6.41
C ILE A 161 -14.08 1.67 5.88
N LEU A 162 -14.25 1.85 4.58
CA LEU A 162 -14.45 3.12 3.91
C LEU A 162 -15.76 3.06 3.11
N SER A 163 -16.51 4.15 3.10
CA SER A 163 -17.65 4.31 2.23
C SER A 163 -17.25 4.18 0.75
N GLU A 164 -18.22 3.87 -0.12
CA GLU A 164 -17.97 3.83 -1.57
C GLU A 164 -17.52 5.19 -2.09
N GLU A 165 -18.11 6.25 -1.58
CA GLU A 165 -17.80 7.61 -1.96
C GLU A 165 -16.37 8.00 -1.54
N THR A 166 -15.98 7.77 -0.28
CA THR A 166 -14.60 8.02 0.19
C THR A 166 -13.59 7.20 -0.61
N THR A 167 -13.91 5.93 -0.91
CA THR A 167 -13.03 5.07 -1.70
C THR A 167 -12.87 5.62 -3.12
N LEU A 168 -13.96 6.02 -3.78
CA LEU A 168 -13.94 6.64 -5.11
C LEU A 168 -13.09 7.91 -5.11
N TYR A 169 -13.32 8.80 -4.17
CA TYR A 169 -12.58 10.05 -4.03
C TYR A 169 -11.08 9.81 -3.81
N MET A 170 -10.73 8.88 -2.93
CA MET A 170 -9.32 8.53 -2.69
C MET A 170 -8.67 7.91 -3.92
N ASN A 171 -9.35 7.02 -4.63
CA ASN A 171 -8.84 6.41 -5.85
C ASN A 171 -8.64 7.44 -6.96
N GLN A 172 -9.57 8.38 -7.15
CA GLN A 172 -9.42 9.49 -8.10
C GLN A 172 -8.21 10.36 -7.77
N MET A 173 -8.04 10.75 -6.50
CA MET A 173 -6.92 11.58 -6.07
C MET A 173 -5.58 10.85 -6.20
N LEU A 174 -5.50 9.57 -5.77
CA LEU A 174 -4.27 8.79 -5.82
C LEU A 174 -3.86 8.36 -7.22
N ALA A 175 -4.82 8.14 -8.15
CA ALA A 175 -4.53 7.88 -9.56
C ALA A 175 -3.97 9.12 -10.29
N ASN A 176 -4.23 10.32 -9.80
CA ASN A 176 -3.66 11.56 -10.35
C ASN A 176 -2.20 11.78 -9.93
N VAL A 177 -1.75 11.15 -8.86
CA VAL A 177 -0.39 11.34 -8.33
C VAL A 177 0.69 10.86 -9.31
N PRO A 178 0.65 9.65 -9.89
CA PRO A 178 1.58 9.21 -10.92
C PRO A 178 1.49 10.03 -12.22
N LYS A 179 0.32 10.53 -12.57
CA LYS A 179 0.10 11.27 -13.83
C LYS A 179 0.65 12.70 -13.78
N TRP A 180 0.40 13.41 -12.68
CA TRP A 180 0.59 14.86 -12.60
C TRP A 180 1.47 15.30 -11.42
N GLY A 181 1.75 14.37 -10.49
CA GLY A 181 2.44 14.63 -9.25
C GLY A 181 3.96 14.50 -9.32
N THR A 182 4.52 14.16 -8.17
CA THR A 182 5.95 13.92 -7.96
C THR A 182 6.41 12.54 -8.42
N GLU A 183 5.50 11.70 -8.95
CA GLU A 183 5.66 10.25 -9.06
C GLU A 183 5.51 9.70 -10.49
N ARG A 184 5.75 10.51 -11.52
CA ARG A 184 5.65 10.10 -12.94
C ARG A 184 6.44 8.84 -13.30
N ARG A 185 7.45 8.48 -12.50
CA ARG A 185 8.27 7.29 -12.70
C ARG A 185 7.57 5.99 -12.26
N ALA A 186 6.42 6.08 -11.60
CA ALA A 186 5.58 4.95 -11.26
C ALA A 186 4.41 4.75 -12.23
N ASP A 187 4.29 5.58 -13.27
CA ASP A 187 3.23 5.46 -14.27
C ASP A 187 3.37 4.16 -15.07
N LEU A 188 2.27 3.40 -15.15
CA LEU A 188 2.18 2.16 -15.91
C LEU A 188 1.43 2.42 -17.22
N LYS A 189 2.02 2.04 -18.35
CA LYS A 189 1.41 2.32 -19.65
C LYS A 189 0.22 1.40 -19.95
N MET A 190 0.22 0.17 -19.40
CA MET A 190 -0.79 -0.83 -19.67
C MET A 190 -2.04 -0.72 -18.80
N THR A 191 -1.95 -0.14 -17.61
CA THR A 191 -3.06 -0.05 -16.65
C THR A 191 -2.95 1.21 -15.80
N THR A 192 -4.06 1.62 -15.19
CA THR A 192 -4.03 2.74 -14.24
C THR A 192 -3.29 2.35 -12.96
N ALA A 193 -2.35 3.19 -12.57
CA ALA A 193 -1.66 3.12 -11.28
C ALA A 193 -2.15 4.23 -10.35
N ALA A 194 -2.26 3.91 -9.07
CA ALA A 194 -2.53 4.86 -8.00
C ALA A 194 -1.49 4.68 -6.89
N GLY A 195 -1.07 5.75 -6.23
CA GLY A 195 -0.05 5.60 -5.19
C GLY A 195 0.41 6.91 -4.58
N LYS A 196 1.40 6.81 -3.69
CA LYS A 196 1.99 7.94 -3.00
C LYS A 196 3.45 7.70 -2.63
N THR A 197 4.30 8.70 -2.87
CA THR A 197 5.67 8.73 -2.36
C THR A 197 5.73 9.10 -0.89
N GLY A 198 6.77 8.65 -0.22
CA GLY A 198 7.23 9.14 1.07
C GLY A 198 8.71 9.48 0.99
N THR A 199 9.10 10.62 1.57
CA THR A 199 10.50 10.99 1.78
C THR A 199 10.59 11.67 3.13
N THR A 200 11.32 11.07 4.05
CA THR A 200 11.47 11.63 5.39
C THR A 200 12.55 12.70 5.45
N GLN A 201 12.59 13.46 6.56
CA GLN A 201 13.60 14.47 6.76
C GLN A 201 15.01 13.86 6.68
N SER A 202 15.94 14.61 6.15
CA SER A 202 17.32 14.18 5.93
C SER A 202 17.47 12.97 5.00
N TYR A 203 16.44 12.65 4.19
CA TYR A 203 16.46 11.53 3.24
C TYR A 203 16.79 10.17 3.87
N ARG A 204 16.33 9.91 5.09
CA ARG A 204 16.59 8.64 5.78
C ARG A 204 15.73 7.49 5.25
N ASP A 205 14.48 7.80 4.88
CA ASP A 205 13.53 6.84 4.35
C ASP A 205 12.93 7.37 3.05
N ALA A 206 12.94 6.54 2.03
CA ALA A 206 12.35 6.82 0.73
C ALA A 206 11.35 5.70 0.39
N TRP A 207 10.09 6.07 0.18
CA TRP A 207 8.96 5.16 -0.03
C TRP A 207 8.27 5.40 -1.36
N PHE A 208 7.81 4.32 -1.97
CA PHE A 208 6.69 4.35 -2.88
C PHE A 208 5.69 3.25 -2.50
N VAL A 209 4.44 3.62 -2.30
CA VAL A 209 3.34 2.70 -2.02
C VAL A 209 2.26 2.94 -3.04
N GLY A 210 1.85 1.91 -3.75
CA GLY A 210 0.88 2.04 -4.82
C GLY A 210 0.19 0.74 -5.18
N TYR A 211 -0.80 0.85 -6.03
CA TYR A 211 -1.65 -0.26 -6.44
C TYR A 211 -2.21 -0.07 -7.84
N THR A 212 -2.72 -1.15 -8.39
CA THR A 212 -3.57 -1.25 -9.57
C THR A 212 -4.85 -1.99 -9.17
N GLY A 213 -5.72 -2.31 -10.11
CA GLY A 213 -6.84 -3.20 -9.84
C GLY A 213 -6.44 -4.66 -9.54
N ASN A 214 -5.20 -5.06 -9.82
CA ASN A 214 -4.71 -6.41 -9.61
C ASN A 214 -3.83 -6.56 -8.36
N PHE A 215 -2.95 -5.61 -8.08
CA PHE A 215 -1.91 -5.74 -7.08
C PHE A 215 -1.71 -4.46 -6.26
N THR A 216 -1.30 -4.64 -5.01
CA THR A 216 -0.80 -3.57 -4.14
C THR A 216 0.64 -3.91 -3.74
N ALA A 217 1.54 -2.92 -3.83
CA ALA A 217 2.92 -3.10 -3.47
C ALA A 217 3.49 -1.86 -2.76
N ALA A 218 4.39 -2.10 -1.82
CA ALA A 218 5.16 -1.06 -1.14
C ALA A 218 6.66 -1.31 -1.33
N VAL A 219 7.40 -0.25 -1.63
CA VAL A 219 8.85 -0.26 -1.79
C VAL A 219 9.46 0.76 -0.85
N TRP A 220 10.43 0.34 -0.07
CA TRP A 220 11.20 1.18 0.82
C TRP A 220 12.71 1.04 0.57
N TYR A 221 13.36 2.17 0.64
CA TYR A 221 14.83 2.28 0.63
C TYR A 221 15.28 3.14 1.81
N GLY A 222 16.31 2.67 2.49
CA GLY A 222 16.94 3.37 3.63
C GLY A 222 18.11 2.58 4.16
N ASN A 223 18.83 3.15 5.11
CA ASN A 223 19.94 2.49 5.79
C ASN A 223 19.45 1.85 7.11
N ASP A 224 19.92 0.66 7.44
CA ASP A 224 19.53 -0.05 8.68
C ASP A 224 19.92 0.73 9.96
N ASN A 225 20.96 1.51 9.89
CA ASN A 225 21.47 2.34 10.98
C ASN A 225 20.86 3.75 11.06
N TYR A 226 19.76 4.01 10.34
CA TYR A 226 19.08 5.32 10.25
C TYR A 226 19.91 6.47 9.66
N MET A 227 21.09 6.19 9.11
CA MET A 227 21.87 7.21 8.44
C MET A 227 21.15 7.73 7.18
N PRO A 228 21.32 9.00 6.83
CA PRO A 228 20.78 9.56 5.59
C PRO A 228 21.23 8.75 4.37
N THR A 229 20.35 8.61 3.40
CA THR A 229 20.72 8.16 2.06
C THR A 229 21.33 9.33 1.26
N ASN A 230 21.94 9.03 0.12
CA ASN A 230 22.45 10.06 -0.77
C ASN A 230 21.30 10.77 -1.51
N ARG A 231 20.53 11.60 -0.77
CA ARG A 231 19.36 12.39 -1.23
C ARG A 231 18.32 11.57 -1.99
N LEU A 232 18.14 10.30 -1.63
CA LEU A 232 17.14 9.45 -2.24
C LEU A 232 15.74 9.94 -1.90
N THR A 233 14.88 10.06 -2.90
CA THR A 233 13.48 10.44 -2.72
C THR A 233 12.54 9.32 -3.17
N GLY A 234 11.33 9.29 -2.64
CA GLY A 234 10.33 8.28 -3.01
C GLY A 234 9.95 8.30 -4.50
N GLY A 235 10.00 9.46 -5.14
CA GLY A 235 9.76 9.62 -6.59
C GLY A 235 10.94 9.21 -7.49
N SER A 236 12.07 8.78 -6.93
CA SER A 236 13.24 8.31 -7.68
C SER A 236 13.29 6.77 -7.71
N LEU A 237 14.29 6.18 -7.09
CA LEU A 237 14.51 4.72 -7.12
C LEU A 237 13.31 3.90 -6.60
N PRO A 238 12.62 4.27 -5.48
CA PRO A 238 11.45 3.51 -5.04
C PRO A 238 10.34 3.44 -6.09
N ALA A 239 9.99 4.57 -6.70
CA ALA A 239 8.96 4.63 -7.76
C ALA A 239 9.35 3.81 -9.00
N MET A 240 10.61 3.89 -9.43
CA MET A 240 11.13 3.12 -10.56
C MET A 240 11.15 1.60 -10.27
N THR A 241 11.53 1.21 -9.05
CA THR A 241 11.53 -0.20 -8.64
C THR A 241 10.12 -0.73 -8.57
N TRP A 242 9.18 0.04 -7.98
CA TRP A 242 7.77 -0.31 -7.94
C TRP A 242 7.20 -0.49 -9.36
N GLN A 243 7.49 0.45 -10.27
CA GLN A 243 7.06 0.36 -11.66
C GLN A 243 7.51 -0.94 -12.32
N ARG A 244 8.80 -1.28 -12.23
CA ARG A 244 9.34 -2.50 -12.84
C ARG A 244 8.74 -3.78 -12.25
N ILE A 245 8.52 -3.81 -10.93
CA ILE A 245 7.86 -4.94 -10.27
C ILE A 245 6.44 -5.09 -10.81
N MET A 246 5.70 -3.98 -10.91
CA MET A 246 4.32 -4.01 -11.36
C MET A 246 4.20 -4.31 -12.86
N GLU A 247 5.08 -3.79 -13.71
CA GLU A 247 5.14 -4.16 -15.12
C GLU A 247 5.34 -5.67 -15.30
N PHE A 248 6.27 -6.26 -14.56
CA PHE A 248 6.50 -7.70 -14.57
C PHE A 248 5.30 -8.49 -14.04
N ALA A 249 4.71 -8.05 -12.93
CA ALA A 249 3.58 -8.74 -12.28
C ALA A 249 2.31 -8.77 -13.16
N HIS A 250 2.15 -7.80 -14.05
CA HIS A 250 0.98 -7.72 -14.96
C HIS A 250 1.20 -8.43 -16.29
N THR A 251 2.36 -9.07 -16.50
CA THR A 251 2.64 -9.79 -17.75
C THR A 251 1.75 -11.03 -17.84
N GLY A 252 0.95 -11.12 -18.91
CA GLY A 252 0.13 -12.29 -19.22
C GLY A 252 -1.06 -12.52 -18.30
N ILE A 253 -1.53 -11.50 -17.60
CA ILE A 253 -2.76 -11.56 -16.79
C ILE A 253 -3.82 -10.58 -17.27
N GLU A 254 -5.08 -10.87 -16.96
CA GLU A 254 -6.18 -9.95 -17.18
C GLU A 254 -6.02 -8.69 -16.32
N LEU A 255 -6.13 -7.51 -16.94
CA LEU A 255 -6.01 -6.23 -16.27
C LEU A 255 -7.35 -5.82 -15.65
N LYS A 256 -7.36 -5.62 -14.33
CA LYS A 256 -8.53 -5.17 -13.58
C LYS A 256 -8.47 -3.66 -13.35
N ALA A 257 -9.64 -3.00 -13.40
CA ALA A 257 -9.77 -1.60 -13.05
C ALA A 257 -9.61 -1.38 -11.54
N ILE A 258 -9.02 -0.26 -11.15
CA ILE A 258 -9.14 0.24 -9.77
C ILE A 258 -10.62 0.61 -9.55
N PRO A 259 -11.25 0.23 -8.42
CA PRO A 259 -12.65 0.56 -8.13
C PRO A 259 -12.96 2.04 -8.36
N GLY A 260 -13.93 2.31 -9.25
CA GLY A 260 -14.34 3.67 -9.63
C GLY A 260 -13.43 4.42 -10.60
N ILE A 261 -12.36 3.81 -11.09
CA ILE A 261 -11.44 4.42 -12.07
C ILE A 261 -11.44 3.60 -13.35
N PRO A 262 -11.81 4.19 -14.50
CA PRO A 262 -11.79 3.47 -15.77
C PRO A 262 -10.36 3.07 -16.16
N GLN A 263 -10.23 1.93 -16.82
CA GLN A 263 -8.97 1.53 -17.45
C GLN A 263 -8.62 2.52 -18.57
N PRO A 264 -7.33 2.73 -18.85
CA PRO A 264 -6.91 3.44 -20.05
C PRO A 264 -7.49 2.76 -21.29
N ASP A 265 -7.99 3.55 -22.22
CA ASP A 265 -8.44 3.03 -23.53
C ASP A 265 -7.19 2.67 -24.35
N ASN A 266 -6.72 1.46 -24.17
CA ASN A 266 -5.52 0.95 -24.83
C ASN A 266 -5.83 0.42 -26.24
N GLY A 267 -6.82 0.96 -26.93
CA GLY A 267 -7.09 0.77 -28.37
C GLY A 267 -6.88 -0.62 -29.02
N GLN A 268 -6.46 -1.62 -28.26
CA GLN A 268 -6.18 -3.01 -28.64
C GLN A 268 -6.23 -3.94 -27.43
N GLN A 269 -7.42 -4.27 -26.94
CA GLN A 269 -7.61 -5.60 -26.41
C GLN A 269 -8.11 -6.50 -27.55
N LYS A 270 -7.22 -6.88 -28.45
CA LYS A 270 -7.38 -8.15 -29.14
C LYS A 270 -7.18 -9.24 -28.10
N ASP A 271 -8.15 -10.11 -28.03
CA ASP A 271 -8.19 -11.34 -27.24
C ASP A 271 -6.97 -12.21 -27.57
N THR A 272 -5.83 -11.95 -26.89
CA THR A 272 -4.59 -12.73 -27.03
C THR A 272 -4.50 -13.82 -25.97
N SER A 273 -5.53 -13.97 -25.14
CA SER A 273 -5.54 -15.00 -24.09
C SER A 273 -5.66 -16.42 -24.65
N GLN A 274 -6.28 -16.62 -25.80
CA GLN A 274 -6.36 -17.94 -26.44
C GLN A 274 -5.10 -18.27 -27.27
N ASP A 275 -4.52 -17.29 -27.95
CA ASP A 275 -3.32 -17.51 -28.77
C ASP A 275 -2.06 -17.68 -27.91
N ALA A 276 -1.93 -16.95 -26.81
CA ALA A 276 -0.78 -17.09 -25.91
C ALA A 276 -0.79 -18.42 -25.13
N ILE A 277 -1.96 -18.99 -24.85
CA ILE A 277 -2.09 -20.31 -24.23
C ILE A 277 -1.76 -21.41 -25.26
N ALA A 278 -2.17 -21.24 -26.50
CA ALA A 278 -1.86 -22.17 -27.58
C ALA A 278 -0.36 -22.18 -27.91
N ASP A 279 0.27 -21.01 -28.05
CA ASP A 279 1.71 -20.88 -28.31
C ASP A 279 2.58 -21.42 -27.14
N ALA A 280 2.16 -21.22 -25.89
CA ALA A 280 2.86 -21.76 -24.73
C ALA A 280 2.75 -23.30 -24.63
N ALA A 281 1.66 -23.87 -25.12
CA ALA A 281 1.47 -25.32 -25.19
C ALA A 281 2.28 -25.94 -26.34
N GLU A 282 2.42 -25.26 -27.48
CA GLU A 282 3.23 -25.75 -28.61
C GLU A 282 4.75 -25.63 -28.38
N GLN A 283 5.21 -24.64 -27.61
CA GLN A 283 6.62 -24.41 -27.32
C GLN A 283 7.18 -25.27 -26.17
N GLY A 284 6.41 -26.23 -25.66
CA GLY A 284 6.89 -27.20 -24.66
C GLY A 284 7.49 -26.53 -23.45
N ALA A 285 6.74 -25.61 -22.80
CA ALA A 285 7.18 -24.96 -21.58
C ALA A 285 7.59 -26.01 -20.54
N ARG A 286 8.89 -26.20 -20.38
CA ARG A 286 9.42 -27.08 -19.33
C ARG A 286 8.93 -26.54 -18.00
N PRO A 287 8.39 -27.39 -17.11
CA PRO A 287 8.02 -26.95 -15.77
C PRO A 287 9.23 -26.25 -15.14
N ARG A 288 9.02 -25.04 -14.63
CA ARG A 288 10.08 -24.30 -13.94
C ARG A 288 10.53 -25.14 -12.75
N VAL A 289 11.67 -25.79 -12.89
CA VAL A 289 12.29 -26.55 -11.81
C VAL A 289 12.63 -25.56 -10.71
N LEU A 290 12.05 -25.76 -9.52
CA LEU A 290 12.38 -24.98 -8.34
C LEU A 290 13.89 -25.04 -8.11
N SER A 291 14.51 -23.93 -7.72
CA SER A 291 15.94 -23.94 -7.39
C SER A 291 16.21 -24.98 -6.29
N ALA A 292 17.38 -25.60 -6.30
CA ALA A 292 17.77 -26.58 -5.28
C ALA A 292 17.60 -26.03 -3.83
N ALA A 293 17.81 -24.72 -3.65
CA ALA A 293 17.59 -24.04 -2.37
C ALA A 293 16.10 -24.01 -1.98
N MET A 294 15.19 -23.77 -2.92
CA MET A 294 13.73 -23.75 -2.68
C MET A 294 13.21 -25.16 -2.45
N SER A 295 13.67 -26.15 -3.21
CA SER A 295 13.34 -27.56 -3.00
C SER A 295 13.80 -28.06 -1.63
N GLY A 296 15.02 -27.69 -1.21
CA GLY A 296 15.53 -27.99 0.12
C GLY A 296 14.78 -27.30 1.26
N PHE A 297 14.27 -26.08 1.02
CA PHE A 297 13.41 -25.40 1.99
C PHE A 297 12.05 -26.08 2.14
N LEU A 298 11.41 -26.45 1.02
CA LEU A 298 10.11 -27.13 1.03
C LEU A 298 10.19 -28.53 1.66
N ASN A 299 11.27 -29.28 1.42
CA ASN A 299 11.48 -30.57 2.07
C ASN A 299 11.62 -30.43 3.61
N ARG A 300 12.42 -29.47 4.09
CA ARG A 300 12.53 -29.20 5.54
C ARG A 300 11.24 -28.69 6.16
N LEU A 301 10.41 -27.96 5.41
CA LEU A 301 9.09 -27.54 5.85
C LEU A 301 8.13 -28.75 5.99
N GLY A 302 8.16 -29.66 5.01
CA GLY A 302 7.42 -30.92 5.03
C GLY A 302 7.79 -31.78 6.24
N GLU A 303 9.09 -32.02 6.49
CA GLU A 303 9.59 -32.77 7.63
C GLU A 303 9.17 -32.17 8.99
N ARG A 304 9.12 -30.83 9.09
CA ARG A 304 8.64 -30.14 10.29
C ARG A 304 7.13 -30.24 10.48
N LEU A 305 6.36 -30.21 9.40
CA LEU A 305 4.90 -30.38 9.46
C LEU A 305 4.52 -31.83 9.81
N GLU A 306 5.23 -32.82 9.29
CA GLU A 306 5.02 -34.23 9.65
C GLU A 306 5.43 -34.56 11.09
N SER A 307 6.42 -33.85 11.64
CA SER A 307 6.85 -34.00 13.04
C SER A 307 6.03 -33.17 14.04
N ALA A 308 5.22 -32.23 13.58
CA ALA A 308 4.32 -31.45 14.45
C ALA A 308 3.16 -32.33 14.90
N LYS A 309 3.09 -32.65 16.19
CA LYS A 309 1.90 -33.29 16.79
C LYS A 309 0.68 -32.42 16.50
N PRO A 310 -0.48 -33.03 16.16
CA PRO A 310 -1.71 -32.26 16.06
C PRO A 310 -1.96 -31.58 17.43
N LEU A 311 -2.13 -30.25 17.41
CA LEU A 311 -2.53 -29.48 18.60
C LEU A 311 -3.92 -29.95 19.00
N ASN A 312 -4.04 -30.64 20.13
CA ASN A 312 -5.33 -30.96 20.74
C ASN A 312 -5.95 -29.65 21.25
N ALA A 313 -7.28 -29.57 21.17
CA ALA A 313 -8.05 -28.41 21.63
C ALA A 313 -7.79 -28.03 23.10
N ASP A 314 -7.25 -28.94 23.90
CA ASP A 314 -6.94 -28.75 25.32
C ASP A 314 -5.61 -27.99 25.57
N ASP A 315 -4.73 -27.86 24.56
CA ASP A 315 -3.46 -27.14 24.67
C ASP A 315 -3.60 -25.61 24.48
N LEU A 316 -4.80 -25.10 24.21
CA LEU A 316 -5.09 -23.67 23.97
C LEU A 316 -5.60 -22.91 25.21
N THR A 317 -5.65 -23.56 26.40
CA THR A 317 -6.25 -22.97 27.61
C THR A 317 -5.25 -22.53 28.69
N VAL A 318 -3.99 -22.32 28.39
CA VAL A 318 -3.04 -21.77 29.39
C VAL A 318 -2.34 -20.54 28.83
N ALA A 319 -2.94 -19.37 28.97
CA ALA A 319 -2.36 -18.07 29.27
C ALA A 319 -3.48 -17.03 29.40
N SER A 320 -4.07 -16.96 30.56
CA SER A 320 -4.82 -15.79 31.04
C SER A 320 -3.85 -14.79 31.68
#